data_b57628eb660220c2aa932e3d95b91e47
#
_entry.id   b57628eb660220c2aa932e3d95b91e47
#
_cell.length_a   1.000
_cell.length_b   1.000
_cell.length_c   1.000
_cell.angle_alpha   90.00
_cell.angle_beta   90.00
_cell.angle_gamma   90.00
#
_symmetry.space_group_name_H-M   'P 1'
#
loop_
_entity.id
_entity.type
_entity.pdbx_description
1 polymer ?
#
loop_
_entity_poly.entity_id
_entity_poly.type
_entity_poly.pdbx_seq_one_letter_code
_entity_poly.pdbx_strand_id
1 'polypeptide(L)'
;MSSIKTIVGNIDNTVLSFTVGNDVVLDKKLVDFDCISTAAHAYMLMQLPKNNPIISKEEFNSLLISLNKIIELNNEKKFKIKEVDQDVHMAIEKMITKEHGELGKKLHTFRSRNDQVATDLRLLAKKELIKTVDVSLSLIKSLIIFAKKNKNVPMVGRTHMHPAMPSSVGLWASAHAESLLDDCNCLFSAYELNDQCPLGSAASYGVPFKIDRNLTSSLLGFSKPTHNVLYANNSRGKVESIILSSMSQVMLSLSRIAQDLLIFTMPEFNYFKVADNFLTGSSIMPQKNNLDICELIRAKSSSVKSCELAIYDIVKSAPSGYNRDLQETKQPFFEGILTTISCLEILTSLIYTLKVNKNDMIKAFDSKVFSTDRTLELVAEGMSFRDAYNHVKNNLDDLKNIDPREAIKNKTHLGAPYGLDWSYYTVRTNQISKKLKKEKINFERKISKLLDSPYKVI
;
A
#
# COMPACT_ATOMS: atom_id res chain seq x y z
N MET A 1 -21.54 -9.58 40.00
CA MET A 1 -20.96 -9.15 38.74
C MET A 1 -21.70 -7.92 38.26
N SER A 2 -21.00 -6.83 37.94
CA SER A 2 -21.66 -5.60 37.49
C SER A 2 -22.01 -5.73 36.01
N SER A 3 -23.29 -5.64 35.66
CA SER A 3 -23.75 -5.63 34.27
C SER A 3 -23.96 -4.20 33.78
N ILE A 4 -23.60 -3.93 32.54
CA ILE A 4 -23.85 -2.65 31.86
C ILE A 4 -24.99 -2.84 30.86
N LYS A 5 -25.90 -1.86 30.84
CA LYS A 5 -26.97 -1.79 29.83
C LYS A 5 -26.41 -1.23 28.54
N THR A 6 -26.45 -2.02 27.47
CA THR A 6 -26.14 -1.61 26.11
C THR A 6 -27.43 -1.52 25.27
N ILE A 7 -27.34 -1.05 24.02
CA ILE A 7 -28.49 -1.02 23.10
C ILE A 7 -29.02 -2.44 22.82
N VAL A 8 -28.15 -3.45 22.86
CA VAL A 8 -28.50 -4.85 22.59
C VAL A 8 -28.79 -5.69 23.83
N GLY A 9 -28.85 -5.08 25.02
CA GLY A 9 -29.19 -5.75 26.28
C GLY A 9 -28.17 -5.56 27.39
N ASN A 10 -28.36 -6.27 28.51
CA ASN A 10 -27.42 -6.25 29.62
C ASN A 10 -26.27 -7.23 29.39
N ILE A 11 -25.05 -6.77 29.54
CA ILE A 11 -23.83 -7.56 29.36
C ILE A 11 -22.93 -7.43 30.59
N ASP A 12 -22.23 -8.51 30.95
CA ASP A 12 -21.20 -8.44 32.00
C ASP A 12 -20.04 -7.55 31.56
N ASN A 13 -19.47 -6.75 32.45
CA ASN A 13 -18.38 -5.82 32.14
C ASN A 13 -17.16 -6.51 31.57
N THR A 14 -16.76 -7.65 32.10
CA THR A 14 -15.58 -8.40 31.63
C THR A 14 -15.81 -8.93 30.21
N VAL A 15 -17.04 -9.41 29.96
CA VAL A 15 -17.44 -9.87 28.61
C VAL A 15 -17.46 -8.70 27.63
N LEU A 16 -17.96 -7.53 28.03
CA LEU A 16 -17.99 -6.34 27.19
C LEU A 16 -16.56 -5.91 26.81
N SER A 17 -15.70 -5.70 27.80
CA SER A 17 -14.30 -5.32 27.57
C SER A 17 -13.55 -6.32 26.68
N PHE A 18 -13.70 -7.62 26.97
CA PHE A 18 -13.06 -8.66 26.14
C PHE A 18 -13.56 -8.65 24.70
N THR A 19 -14.86 -8.50 24.49
CA THR A 19 -15.46 -8.57 23.15
C THR A 19 -15.32 -7.28 22.35
N VAL A 20 -15.18 -6.13 23.00
CA VAL A 20 -14.89 -4.85 22.33
C VAL A 20 -13.41 -4.77 21.96
N GLY A 21 -12.52 -5.22 22.84
CA GLY A 21 -11.08 -5.21 22.60
C GLY A 21 -10.57 -3.85 22.15
N ASN A 22 -9.81 -3.83 21.05
CA ASN A 22 -9.22 -2.62 20.47
C ASN A 22 -10.15 -1.86 19.50
N ASP A 23 -11.39 -2.31 19.27
CA ASP A 23 -12.28 -1.72 18.28
C ASP A 23 -12.53 -0.23 18.50
N VAL A 24 -12.67 0.21 19.75
CA VAL A 24 -12.84 1.63 20.10
C VAL A 24 -11.70 2.51 19.56
N VAL A 25 -10.48 1.97 19.44
CA VAL A 25 -9.32 2.68 18.91
C VAL A 25 -9.22 2.53 17.40
N LEU A 26 -9.39 1.32 16.90
CA LEU A 26 -9.25 0.97 15.48
C LEU A 26 -10.35 1.61 14.62
N ASP A 27 -11.58 1.60 15.12
CA ASP A 27 -12.75 2.09 14.41
C ASP A 27 -12.78 3.63 14.24
N LYS A 28 -11.92 4.37 14.94
CA LYS A 28 -11.71 5.81 14.63
C LYS A 28 -11.28 6.05 13.18
N LYS A 29 -10.64 5.07 12.55
CA LYS A 29 -10.27 5.13 11.13
C LYS A 29 -11.45 4.87 10.19
N LEU A 30 -12.53 4.31 10.71
CA LEU A 30 -13.74 3.96 9.95
C LEU A 30 -14.84 5.00 10.03
N VAL A 31 -14.77 5.98 10.94
CA VAL A 31 -15.83 6.96 11.18
C VAL A 31 -16.32 7.65 9.91
N ASP A 32 -15.39 8.16 9.09
CA ASP A 32 -15.75 8.83 7.84
C ASP A 32 -16.43 7.87 6.86
N PHE A 33 -15.95 6.63 6.78
CA PHE A 33 -16.47 5.62 5.86
C PHE A 33 -17.82 5.09 6.31
N ASP A 34 -18.07 4.97 7.62
CA ASP A 34 -19.39 4.64 8.15
C ASP A 34 -20.40 5.76 7.87
N CYS A 35 -20.02 7.02 8.03
CA CYS A 35 -20.87 8.14 7.64
C CYS A 35 -21.20 8.11 6.14
N ILE A 36 -20.20 7.84 5.29
CA ILE A 36 -20.37 7.73 3.84
C ILE A 36 -21.28 6.55 3.48
N SER A 37 -21.05 5.38 4.04
CA SER A 37 -21.86 4.18 3.78
C SER A 37 -23.30 4.35 4.30
N THR A 38 -23.45 5.00 5.44
CA THR A 38 -24.76 5.35 6.01
C THR A 38 -25.54 6.34 5.15
N ALA A 39 -24.87 7.36 4.58
CA ALA A 39 -25.49 8.28 3.63
C ALA A 39 -26.01 7.55 2.38
N ALA A 40 -25.21 6.64 1.81
CA ALA A 40 -25.63 5.86 0.63
C ALA A 40 -26.82 4.93 0.95
N HIS A 41 -26.79 4.30 2.13
CA HIS A 41 -27.87 3.45 2.60
C HIS A 41 -29.17 4.24 2.82
N ALA A 42 -29.09 5.37 3.50
CA ALA A 42 -30.22 6.25 3.74
C ALA A 42 -30.82 6.79 2.44
N TYR A 43 -29.97 7.13 1.47
CA TYR A 43 -30.45 7.52 0.13
C TYR A 43 -31.23 6.38 -0.55
N MET A 44 -30.77 5.15 -0.45
CA MET A 44 -31.50 3.98 -0.96
C MET A 44 -32.84 3.80 -0.24
N LEU A 45 -32.89 3.93 1.10
CA LEU A 45 -34.12 3.86 1.89
C LEU A 45 -35.13 4.96 1.51
N MET A 46 -34.66 6.14 1.13
CA MET A 46 -35.48 7.24 0.61
C MET A 46 -36.14 6.90 -0.73
N GLN A 47 -35.55 6.01 -1.52
CA GLN A 47 -36.09 5.56 -2.81
C GLN A 47 -37.08 4.39 -2.65
N LEU A 48 -37.25 3.82 -1.44
CA LEU A 48 -38.05 2.62 -1.20
C LEU A 48 -39.02 2.81 0.01
N PRO A 49 -40.27 2.33 -0.14
CA PRO A 49 -41.03 2.15 -1.37
C PRO A 49 -41.40 3.52 -1.96
N LYS A 50 -41.60 3.60 -3.28
CA LYS A 50 -41.83 4.89 -3.97
C LYS A 50 -42.96 5.74 -3.40
N ASN A 51 -44.04 5.13 -2.96
CA ASN A 51 -45.26 5.83 -2.48
C ASN A 51 -45.24 6.10 -0.96
N ASN A 52 -44.39 5.45 -0.22
CA ASN A 52 -44.22 5.65 1.23
C ASN A 52 -42.74 5.33 1.60
N PRO A 53 -41.83 6.25 1.38
CA PRO A 53 -40.42 6.02 1.65
C PRO A 53 -40.17 5.84 3.11
N ILE A 54 -39.20 4.98 3.48
CA ILE A 54 -38.80 4.72 4.86
C ILE A 54 -38.17 5.97 5.49
N ILE A 55 -37.42 6.72 4.66
CA ILE A 55 -36.83 8.01 5.01
C ILE A 55 -37.34 9.05 4.00
N SER A 56 -37.86 10.19 4.48
CA SER A 56 -38.28 11.28 3.62
C SER A 56 -37.08 12.06 3.07
N LYS A 57 -37.29 12.90 2.06
CA LYS A 57 -36.24 13.75 1.50
C LYS A 57 -35.73 14.77 2.54
N GLU A 58 -36.61 15.30 3.35
CA GLU A 58 -36.28 16.25 4.43
C GLU A 58 -35.46 15.55 5.52
N GLU A 59 -35.86 14.34 5.92
CA GLU A 59 -35.12 13.50 6.85
C GLU A 59 -33.71 13.19 6.31
N PHE A 60 -33.59 12.86 5.03
CA PHE A 60 -32.30 12.59 4.39
C PHE A 60 -31.37 13.82 4.39
N ASN A 61 -31.91 15.01 4.05
CA ASN A 61 -31.11 16.24 4.05
C ASN A 61 -30.61 16.58 5.47
N SER A 62 -31.48 16.44 6.48
CA SER A 62 -31.10 16.64 7.88
C SER A 62 -30.03 15.65 8.34
N LEU A 63 -30.16 14.39 7.92
CA LEU A 63 -29.16 13.35 8.20
C LEU A 63 -27.80 13.68 7.58
N LEU A 64 -27.76 14.15 6.32
CA LEU A 64 -26.50 14.51 5.64
C LEU A 64 -25.74 15.62 6.41
N ILE A 65 -26.45 16.60 6.95
CA ILE A 65 -25.84 17.66 7.76
C ILE A 65 -25.17 17.06 9.00
N SER A 66 -25.86 16.14 9.69
CA SER A 66 -25.30 15.50 10.88
C SER A 66 -24.14 14.56 10.57
N LEU A 67 -24.19 13.81 9.46
CA LEU A 67 -23.08 12.93 9.03
C LEU A 67 -21.84 13.76 8.67
N ASN A 68 -21.99 14.87 7.94
CA ASN A 68 -20.90 15.78 7.64
C ASN A 68 -20.29 16.36 8.93
N LYS A 69 -21.11 16.77 9.88
CA LYS A 69 -20.64 17.24 11.20
C LYS A 69 -19.87 16.16 11.97
N ILE A 70 -20.27 14.89 11.89
CA ILE A 70 -19.53 13.77 12.51
C ILE A 70 -18.16 13.62 11.84
N ILE A 71 -18.07 13.69 10.50
CA ILE A 71 -16.81 13.66 9.77
C ILE A 71 -15.90 14.82 10.19
N GLU A 72 -16.44 16.04 10.32
CA GLU A 72 -15.67 17.20 10.81
C GLU A 72 -15.15 16.97 12.24
N LEU A 73 -15.99 16.48 13.15
CA LEU A 73 -15.58 16.15 14.52
C LEU A 73 -14.50 15.07 14.55
N ASN A 74 -14.54 14.10 13.64
CA ASN A 74 -13.50 13.08 13.52
C ASN A 74 -12.17 13.67 13.03
N ASN A 75 -12.22 14.52 12.00
CA ASN A 75 -11.04 15.21 11.48
C ASN A 75 -10.38 16.10 12.56
N GLU A 76 -11.19 16.73 13.42
CA GLU A 76 -10.72 17.51 14.58
C GLU A 76 -10.29 16.63 15.77
N LYS A 77 -10.36 15.28 15.67
CA LYS A 77 -10.10 14.31 16.74
C LYS A 77 -11.01 14.48 17.97
N LYS A 78 -12.19 15.05 17.78
CA LYS A 78 -13.20 15.29 18.83
C LYS A 78 -14.27 14.20 18.89
N PHE A 79 -14.49 13.42 17.83
CA PHE A 79 -15.42 12.29 17.86
C PHE A 79 -14.87 11.18 18.75
N LYS A 80 -15.72 10.66 19.65
CA LYS A 80 -15.33 9.65 20.65
C LYS A 80 -16.25 8.44 20.54
N ILE A 81 -15.65 7.27 20.38
CA ILE A 81 -16.30 5.97 20.52
C ILE A 81 -16.04 5.50 21.96
N LYS A 82 -17.08 5.15 22.68
CA LYS A 82 -16.98 4.63 24.07
C LYS A 82 -17.12 3.11 24.03
N GLU A 83 -16.56 2.42 25.02
CA GLU A 83 -16.69 0.97 25.16
C GLU A 83 -18.16 0.50 25.18
N VAL A 84 -19.06 1.26 25.82
CA VAL A 84 -20.50 1.00 25.86
C VAL A 84 -21.16 1.09 24.46
N ASP A 85 -20.56 1.80 23.53
CA ASP A 85 -21.02 1.90 22.13
C ASP A 85 -20.57 0.67 21.31
N GLN A 86 -19.60 -0.11 21.79
CA GLN A 86 -19.02 -1.33 21.21
C GLN A 86 -18.22 -1.11 19.90
N ASP A 87 -18.72 -0.28 18.99
CA ASP A 87 -18.11 0.00 17.70
C ASP A 87 -18.51 1.39 17.16
N VAL A 88 -17.98 1.75 16.00
CA VAL A 88 -18.26 3.02 15.31
C VAL A 88 -19.74 3.14 14.91
N HIS A 89 -20.35 2.03 14.46
CA HIS A 89 -21.72 2.01 13.94
C HIS A 89 -22.71 2.42 15.02
N MET A 90 -22.58 1.82 16.22
CA MET A 90 -23.43 2.14 17.37
C MET A 90 -23.18 3.56 17.90
N ALA A 91 -21.93 4.04 17.86
CA ALA A 91 -21.61 5.40 18.29
C ALA A 91 -22.29 6.44 17.37
N ILE A 92 -22.26 6.25 16.06
CA ILE A 92 -22.88 7.12 15.06
C ILE A 92 -24.41 7.04 15.17
N GLU A 93 -25.01 5.83 15.18
CA GLU A 93 -26.46 5.62 15.33
C GLU A 93 -26.98 6.30 16.59
N LYS A 94 -26.30 6.17 17.73
CA LYS A 94 -26.65 6.81 18.99
C LYS A 94 -26.62 8.33 18.90
N MET A 95 -25.61 8.90 18.24
CA MET A 95 -25.49 10.34 18.06
C MET A 95 -26.63 10.88 17.18
N ILE A 96 -26.90 10.22 16.05
CA ILE A 96 -28.01 10.58 15.15
C ILE A 96 -29.37 10.42 15.85
N THR A 97 -29.57 9.33 16.59
CA THR A 97 -30.81 9.09 17.34
C THR A 97 -31.04 10.16 18.42
N LYS A 98 -29.97 10.61 19.07
CA LYS A 98 -30.05 11.70 20.06
C LYS A 98 -30.46 13.03 19.41
N GLU A 99 -30.02 13.30 18.19
CA GLU A 99 -30.26 14.56 17.46
C GLU A 99 -31.62 14.55 16.75
N HIS A 100 -32.00 13.40 16.15
CA HIS A 100 -33.16 13.28 15.25
C HIS A 100 -34.25 12.29 15.67
N GLY A 101 -34.11 11.68 16.85
CA GLY A 101 -35.15 10.77 17.38
C GLY A 101 -35.41 9.56 16.50
N GLU A 102 -36.62 9.43 15.96
CA GLU A 102 -37.07 8.28 15.17
C GLU A 102 -36.23 8.09 13.87
N LEU A 103 -35.74 9.15 13.28
CA LEU A 103 -34.87 9.03 12.08
C LEU A 103 -33.63 8.16 12.37
N GLY A 104 -32.95 8.37 13.50
CA GLY A 104 -31.78 7.56 13.87
C GLY A 104 -32.11 6.07 13.96
N LYS A 105 -33.28 5.72 14.49
CA LYS A 105 -33.75 4.33 14.61
C LYS A 105 -34.08 3.68 13.26
N LYS A 106 -34.43 4.46 12.22
CA LYS A 106 -34.67 3.98 10.87
C LYS A 106 -33.41 3.56 10.14
N LEU A 107 -32.24 4.10 10.51
CA LEU A 107 -30.98 3.92 9.79
C LEU A 107 -30.50 2.47 9.72
N HIS A 108 -30.86 1.64 10.70
CA HIS A 108 -30.48 0.22 10.73
C HIS A 108 -31.38 -0.68 9.87
N THR A 109 -32.47 -0.15 9.29
CA THR A 109 -33.43 -0.90 8.51
C THR A 109 -32.73 -1.58 7.31
N PHE A 110 -32.92 -2.92 7.16
CA PHE A 110 -32.36 -3.76 6.10
C PHE A 110 -30.83 -3.91 6.04
N ARG A 111 -30.10 -3.51 7.06
CA ARG A 111 -28.65 -3.75 7.13
C ARG A 111 -28.25 -4.43 8.42
N SER A 112 -27.02 -4.87 8.50
CA SER A 112 -26.37 -5.41 9.69
C SER A 112 -25.04 -4.68 9.91
N ARG A 113 -24.56 -4.65 11.17
CA ARG A 113 -23.17 -4.19 11.44
C ARG A 113 -22.14 -4.96 10.61
N ASN A 114 -22.46 -6.19 10.17
CA ASN A 114 -21.55 -7.03 9.39
C ASN A 114 -21.30 -6.49 7.99
N ASP A 115 -22.35 -6.07 7.25
CA ASP A 115 -22.18 -5.48 5.92
C ASP A 115 -21.76 -4.01 5.99
N GLN A 116 -22.05 -3.29 7.10
CA GLN A 116 -21.51 -1.96 7.36
C GLN A 116 -19.98 -2.00 7.46
N VAL A 117 -19.43 -2.73 8.43
CA VAL A 117 -17.98 -2.80 8.64
C VAL A 117 -17.24 -3.37 7.41
N ALA A 118 -17.83 -4.32 6.70
CA ALA A 118 -17.25 -4.82 5.46
C ALA A 118 -17.19 -3.73 4.38
N THR A 119 -18.20 -2.87 4.29
CA THR A 119 -18.23 -1.73 3.36
C THR A 119 -17.21 -0.67 3.74
N ASP A 120 -17.13 -0.33 5.00
CA ASP A 120 -16.22 0.69 5.51
C ASP A 120 -14.76 0.29 5.31
N LEU A 121 -14.41 -0.97 5.58
CA LEU A 121 -13.08 -1.51 5.31
C LEU A 121 -12.72 -1.46 3.82
N ARG A 122 -13.67 -1.76 2.93
CA ARG A 122 -13.44 -1.66 1.49
C ARG A 122 -13.30 -0.23 0.99
N LEU A 123 -14.06 0.72 1.55
CA LEU A 123 -13.91 2.15 1.25
C LEU A 123 -12.57 2.68 1.74
N LEU A 124 -12.18 2.34 2.96
CA LEU A 124 -10.85 2.64 3.50
C LEU A 124 -9.76 2.03 2.60
N ALA A 125 -9.89 0.76 2.23
CA ALA A 125 -8.93 0.09 1.37
C ALA A 125 -8.81 0.76 -0.02
N LYS A 126 -9.90 1.23 -0.62
CA LYS A 126 -9.84 2.02 -1.86
C LYS A 126 -8.98 3.26 -1.69
N LYS A 127 -9.22 4.03 -0.63
CA LYS A 127 -8.43 5.23 -0.30
C LYS A 127 -6.96 4.90 -0.12
N GLU A 128 -6.65 3.91 0.71
CA GLU A 128 -5.27 3.58 1.07
C GLU A 128 -4.49 2.93 -0.10
N LEU A 129 -5.14 2.15 -0.95
CA LEU A 129 -4.52 1.62 -2.18
C LEU A 129 -4.19 2.74 -3.18
N ILE A 130 -5.11 3.70 -3.38
CA ILE A 130 -4.86 4.90 -4.18
C ILE A 130 -3.64 5.66 -3.62
N LYS A 131 -3.57 5.86 -2.32
CA LYS A 131 -2.43 6.50 -1.65
C LYS A 131 -1.15 5.70 -1.82
N THR A 132 -1.18 4.40 -1.63
CA THR A 132 0.00 3.52 -1.76
C THR A 132 0.57 3.58 -3.18
N VAL A 133 -0.27 3.54 -4.22
CA VAL A 133 0.19 3.70 -5.62
C VAL A 133 0.79 5.09 -5.86
N ASP A 134 0.21 6.14 -5.29
CA ASP A 134 0.70 7.53 -5.46
C ASP A 134 2.10 7.71 -4.85
N VAL A 135 2.31 7.23 -3.63
CA VAL A 135 3.63 7.29 -2.99
C VAL A 135 4.64 6.35 -3.65
N SER A 136 4.21 5.19 -4.16
CA SER A 136 5.06 4.31 -4.97
C SER A 136 5.52 4.99 -6.26
N LEU A 137 4.61 5.70 -6.96
CA LEU A 137 4.96 6.50 -8.14
C LEU A 137 5.98 7.60 -7.81
N SER A 138 5.90 8.18 -6.63
CA SER A 138 6.86 9.20 -6.19
C SER A 138 8.26 8.62 -6.03
N LEU A 139 8.39 7.44 -5.43
CA LEU A 139 9.66 6.70 -5.33
C LEU A 139 10.19 6.28 -6.71
N ILE A 140 9.33 5.73 -7.57
CA ILE A 140 9.68 5.35 -8.94
C ILE A 140 10.26 6.54 -9.71
N LYS A 141 9.59 7.69 -9.66
CA LYS A 141 10.06 8.93 -10.32
C LYS A 141 11.42 9.38 -9.77
N SER A 142 11.61 9.33 -8.44
CA SER A 142 12.89 9.67 -7.80
C SER A 142 14.01 8.75 -8.26
N LEU A 143 13.78 7.43 -8.33
CA LEU A 143 14.73 6.45 -8.84
C LEU A 143 15.06 6.66 -10.33
N ILE A 144 14.07 6.95 -11.16
CA ILE A 144 14.28 7.21 -12.61
C ILE A 144 15.08 8.50 -12.81
N ILE A 145 14.79 9.57 -12.05
CA ILE A 145 15.56 10.82 -12.11
C ILE A 145 17.01 10.57 -11.68
N PHE A 146 17.21 9.85 -10.58
CA PHE A 146 18.52 9.48 -10.08
C PHE A 146 19.29 8.62 -11.11
N ALA A 147 18.62 7.62 -11.70
CA ALA A 147 19.19 6.75 -12.70
C ALA A 147 19.64 7.51 -13.96
N LYS A 148 18.77 8.37 -14.51
CA LYS A 148 19.07 9.21 -15.69
C LYS A 148 20.25 10.16 -15.46
N LYS A 149 20.29 10.80 -14.27
CA LYS A 149 21.38 11.70 -13.87
C LYS A 149 22.74 10.97 -13.82
N ASN A 150 22.73 9.72 -13.41
CA ASN A 150 23.93 8.91 -13.17
C ASN A 150 24.11 7.76 -14.15
N LYS A 151 23.44 7.78 -15.31
CA LYS A 151 23.40 6.67 -16.27
C LYS A 151 24.79 6.22 -16.75
N ASN A 152 25.73 7.15 -16.88
CA ASN A 152 27.07 6.92 -17.36
C ASN A 152 28.11 6.77 -16.23
N VAL A 153 27.70 6.68 -14.98
CA VAL A 153 28.61 6.46 -13.86
C VAL A 153 28.88 4.97 -13.72
N PRO A 154 30.12 4.50 -13.96
CA PRO A 154 30.48 3.11 -13.82
C PRO A 154 30.32 2.64 -12.35
N MET A 155 29.86 1.41 -12.20
CA MET A 155 29.74 0.74 -10.91
C MET A 155 30.06 -0.73 -11.12
N VAL A 156 30.85 -1.33 -10.22
CA VAL A 156 31.16 -2.75 -10.28
C VAL A 156 29.90 -3.55 -9.99
N GLY A 157 29.42 -4.31 -10.98
CA GLY A 157 28.38 -5.30 -10.79
C GLY A 157 28.88 -6.48 -9.97
N ARG A 158 28.05 -7.00 -9.06
CA ARG A 158 28.42 -8.06 -8.13
C ARG A 158 27.50 -9.25 -8.26
N THR A 159 28.04 -10.45 -8.14
CA THR A 159 27.32 -11.70 -7.95
C THR A 159 27.97 -12.45 -6.78
N HIS A 160 27.17 -13.11 -5.94
CA HIS A 160 27.68 -13.79 -4.73
C HIS A 160 28.55 -12.88 -3.83
N MET A 161 28.25 -11.59 -3.80
CA MET A 161 29.01 -10.53 -3.11
C MET A 161 30.40 -10.23 -3.69
N HIS A 162 30.87 -10.97 -4.69
CA HIS A 162 32.14 -10.75 -5.37
C HIS A 162 32.01 -9.81 -6.58
N PRO A 163 33.07 -9.02 -6.89
CA PRO A 163 33.16 -8.27 -8.15
C PRO A 163 32.93 -9.22 -9.35
N ALA A 164 32.10 -8.80 -10.28
CA ALA A 164 31.71 -9.65 -11.41
C ALA A 164 31.97 -8.97 -12.77
N MET A 165 31.23 -7.93 -13.10
CA MET A 165 31.27 -7.30 -14.40
C MET A 165 31.11 -5.78 -14.33
N PRO A 166 31.56 -5.02 -15.33
CA PRO A 166 31.24 -3.60 -15.45
C PRO A 166 29.75 -3.36 -15.59
N SER A 167 29.22 -2.46 -14.78
CA SER A 167 27.84 -2.03 -14.70
C SER A 167 27.76 -0.51 -14.51
N SER A 168 26.57 0.05 -14.29
CA SER A 168 26.38 1.47 -14.03
C SER A 168 25.37 1.74 -12.90
N VAL A 169 25.49 2.91 -12.27
CA VAL A 169 24.50 3.42 -11.32
C VAL A 169 23.12 3.54 -11.98
N GLY A 170 23.08 3.91 -13.25
CA GLY A 170 21.85 3.97 -14.02
C GLY A 170 21.13 2.62 -14.12
N LEU A 171 21.90 1.55 -14.40
CA LEU A 171 21.35 0.19 -14.45
C LEU A 171 20.81 -0.25 -13.09
N TRP A 172 21.57 -0.03 -12.01
CA TRP A 172 21.17 -0.37 -10.65
C TRP A 172 19.86 0.32 -10.25
N ALA A 173 19.77 1.65 -10.39
CA ALA A 173 18.62 2.41 -9.95
C ALA A 173 17.36 2.14 -10.81
N SER A 174 17.55 1.94 -12.12
CA SER A 174 16.42 1.64 -13.03
C SER A 174 15.85 0.24 -12.81
N ALA A 175 16.66 -0.74 -12.41
CA ALA A 175 16.17 -2.06 -12.03
C ALA A 175 15.20 -2.02 -10.84
N HIS A 176 15.51 -1.21 -9.83
CA HIS A 176 14.61 -0.99 -8.69
C HIS A 176 13.32 -0.24 -9.09
N ALA A 177 13.44 0.75 -9.99
CA ALA A 177 12.26 1.43 -10.53
C ALA A 177 11.34 0.47 -11.29
N GLU A 178 11.91 -0.46 -12.07
CA GLU A 178 11.15 -1.46 -12.83
C GLU A 178 10.43 -2.44 -11.91
N SER A 179 11.08 -2.93 -10.85
CA SER A 179 10.45 -3.76 -9.82
C SER A 179 9.21 -3.09 -9.21
N LEU A 180 9.33 -1.82 -8.81
CA LEU A 180 8.22 -1.06 -8.25
C LEU A 180 7.09 -0.77 -9.27
N LEU A 181 7.40 -0.66 -10.57
CA LEU A 181 6.38 -0.56 -11.62
C LEU A 181 5.54 -1.84 -11.70
N ASP A 182 6.15 -3.01 -11.52
CA ASP A 182 5.44 -4.29 -11.44
C ASP A 182 4.62 -4.40 -10.16
N ASP A 183 5.16 -3.96 -9.02
CA ASP A 183 4.44 -3.90 -7.74
C ASP A 183 3.17 -3.02 -7.84
N CYS A 184 3.21 -1.92 -8.60
CA CYS A 184 2.01 -1.11 -8.86
C CYS A 184 0.92 -1.89 -9.60
N ASN A 185 1.27 -2.84 -10.49
CA ASN A 185 0.27 -3.70 -11.14
C ASN A 185 -0.37 -4.66 -10.11
N CYS A 186 0.40 -5.20 -9.16
CA CYS A 186 -0.14 -6.01 -8.07
C CYS A 186 -1.12 -5.20 -7.20
N LEU A 187 -0.76 -3.95 -6.85
CA LEU A 187 -1.63 -3.04 -6.10
C LEU A 187 -2.94 -2.73 -6.85
N PHE A 188 -2.89 -2.51 -8.17
CA PHE A 188 -4.10 -2.32 -8.96
C PHE A 188 -4.95 -3.58 -9.07
N SER A 189 -4.36 -4.77 -9.14
CA SER A 189 -5.11 -6.03 -9.12
C SER A 189 -5.84 -6.21 -7.78
N ALA A 190 -5.18 -5.87 -6.68
CA ALA A 190 -5.81 -5.86 -5.36
C ALA A 190 -6.94 -4.81 -5.27
N TYR A 191 -6.74 -3.62 -5.86
CA TYR A 191 -7.77 -2.58 -5.95
C TYR A 191 -9.01 -3.07 -6.70
N GLU A 192 -8.85 -3.71 -7.85
CA GLU A 192 -9.96 -4.25 -8.66
C GLU A 192 -10.75 -5.33 -7.91
N LEU A 193 -10.06 -6.21 -7.15
CA LEU A 193 -10.70 -7.21 -6.29
C LEU A 193 -11.46 -6.57 -5.12
N ASN A 194 -10.92 -5.49 -4.56
CA ASN A 194 -11.56 -4.73 -3.49
C ASN A 194 -12.77 -3.91 -3.99
N ASP A 195 -12.82 -3.55 -5.28
CA ASP A 195 -13.79 -2.61 -5.86
C ASP A 195 -15.18 -3.22 -6.09
N GLN A 196 -15.71 -3.85 -5.04
CA GLN A 196 -17.03 -4.50 -5.00
C GLN A 196 -17.73 -4.15 -3.68
N CYS A 197 -18.96 -3.60 -3.76
CA CYS A 197 -19.74 -3.15 -2.61
C CYS A 197 -20.41 -4.32 -1.87
N PRO A 198 -20.13 -4.56 -0.59
CA PRO A 198 -20.84 -5.58 0.19
C PRO A 198 -22.17 -5.10 0.79
N LEU A 199 -22.43 -3.78 0.83
CA LEU A 199 -23.58 -3.20 1.51
C LEU A 199 -24.91 -3.76 0.97
N GLY A 200 -25.85 -4.03 1.88
CA GLY A 200 -27.13 -4.68 1.60
C GLY A 200 -27.07 -6.20 1.55
N SER A 201 -25.94 -6.81 1.96
CA SER A 201 -25.88 -8.26 2.21
C SER A 201 -26.45 -8.63 3.59
N ALA A 202 -26.70 -7.65 4.43
CA ALA A 202 -27.19 -7.78 5.80
C ALA A 202 -26.29 -8.75 6.61
N ALA A 203 -26.91 -9.65 7.38
CA ALA A 203 -26.18 -10.66 8.15
C ALA A 203 -25.88 -11.91 7.30
N SER A 204 -25.27 -11.75 6.14
CA SER A 204 -24.82 -12.80 5.19
C SER A 204 -25.88 -13.39 4.28
N TYR A 205 -27.17 -13.29 4.60
CA TYR A 205 -28.23 -14.03 3.89
C TYR A 205 -29.28 -13.15 3.21
N GLY A 206 -29.02 -11.81 3.15
CA GLY A 206 -29.95 -10.84 2.54
C GLY A 206 -31.17 -10.56 3.44
N VAL A 207 -32.14 -9.86 2.86
CA VAL A 207 -33.39 -9.45 3.52
C VAL A 207 -34.59 -9.76 2.64
N PRO A 208 -35.78 -10.04 3.21
CA PRO A 208 -36.99 -10.33 2.44
C PRO A 208 -37.63 -9.04 1.89
N PHE A 209 -36.82 -8.18 1.27
CA PHE A 209 -37.24 -6.90 0.72
C PHE A 209 -36.39 -6.53 -0.51
N LYS A 210 -37.01 -5.91 -1.51
CA LYS A 210 -36.31 -5.54 -2.74
C LYS A 210 -35.52 -4.23 -2.57
N ILE A 211 -34.36 -4.32 -1.93
CA ILE A 211 -33.41 -3.20 -1.81
C ILE A 211 -32.56 -3.07 -3.07
N ASP A 212 -32.09 -1.84 -3.38
CA ASP A 212 -31.27 -1.56 -4.56
C ASP A 212 -29.78 -1.48 -4.22
N ARG A 213 -29.10 -2.63 -4.30
CA ARG A 213 -27.64 -2.75 -4.07
C ARG A 213 -26.80 -2.15 -5.20
N ASN A 214 -27.35 -2.02 -6.42
CA ASN A 214 -26.66 -1.34 -7.52
C ASN A 214 -26.60 0.16 -7.25
N LEU A 215 -27.70 0.75 -6.76
CA LEU A 215 -27.74 2.15 -6.37
C LEU A 215 -26.70 2.46 -5.29
N THR A 216 -26.68 1.72 -4.16
CA THR A 216 -25.69 1.93 -3.08
C THR A 216 -24.26 1.76 -3.56
N SER A 217 -23.99 0.74 -4.38
CA SER A 217 -22.67 0.51 -5.00
C SER A 217 -22.22 1.70 -5.85
N SER A 218 -23.11 2.22 -6.70
CA SER A 218 -22.82 3.37 -7.57
C SER A 218 -22.58 4.66 -6.79
N LEU A 219 -23.36 4.90 -5.73
CA LEU A 219 -23.20 6.08 -4.86
C LEU A 219 -21.86 6.09 -4.14
N LEU A 220 -21.42 4.92 -3.67
CA LEU A 220 -20.17 4.72 -2.97
C LEU A 220 -18.93 4.62 -3.91
N GLY A 221 -19.15 4.71 -5.22
CA GLY A 221 -18.07 4.68 -6.20
C GLY A 221 -17.39 3.31 -6.35
N PHE A 222 -18.07 2.23 -6.01
CA PHE A 222 -17.67 0.88 -6.38
C PHE A 222 -18.04 0.55 -7.82
N SER A 223 -17.29 -0.35 -8.45
CA SER A 223 -17.56 -0.80 -9.82
C SER A 223 -18.86 -1.62 -9.92
N LYS A 224 -19.16 -2.39 -8.88
CA LYS A 224 -20.34 -3.27 -8.80
C LYS A 224 -20.63 -3.68 -7.36
N PRO A 225 -21.84 -4.15 -7.03
CA PRO A 225 -22.07 -4.85 -5.77
C PRO A 225 -21.40 -6.23 -5.80
N THR A 226 -20.99 -6.74 -4.65
CA THR A 226 -20.67 -8.16 -4.52
C THR A 226 -21.91 -8.98 -4.84
N HIS A 227 -21.89 -9.81 -5.90
CA HIS A 227 -23.09 -10.44 -6.43
C HIS A 227 -23.79 -11.32 -5.40
N ASN A 228 -23.08 -12.25 -4.79
CA ASN A 228 -23.60 -13.17 -3.79
C ASN A 228 -23.50 -12.56 -2.39
N VAL A 229 -24.62 -12.45 -1.68
CA VAL A 229 -24.69 -11.84 -0.33
C VAL A 229 -23.89 -12.61 0.73
N LEU A 230 -23.81 -13.95 0.61
CA LEU A 230 -22.99 -14.75 1.51
C LEU A 230 -21.49 -14.51 1.23
N TYR A 231 -21.10 -14.43 -0.04
CA TYR A 231 -19.73 -14.12 -0.43
C TYR A 231 -19.32 -12.71 0.00
N ALA A 232 -20.24 -11.75 0.07
CA ALA A 232 -19.95 -10.41 0.59
C ALA A 232 -19.32 -10.47 2.00
N ASN A 233 -19.84 -11.33 2.86
CA ASN A 233 -19.29 -11.57 4.21
C ASN A 233 -18.09 -12.53 4.19
N ASN A 234 -18.16 -13.65 3.43
CA ASN A 234 -17.05 -14.61 3.35
C ASN A 234 -15.79 -14.05 2.70
N SER A 235 -15.90 -12.95 1.95
CA SER A 235 -14.74 -12.25 1.36
C SER A 235 -14.00 -11.35 2.33
N ARG A 236 -14.55 -11.11 3.52
CA ARG A 236 -13.88 -10.34 4.58
C ARG A 236 -12.66 -11.12 5.10
N GLY A 237 -11.58 -10.42 5.35
CA GLY A 237 -10.27 -11.01 5.63
C GLY A 237 -9.55 -11.53 4.37
N LYS A 238 -10.26 -12.20 3.46
CA LYS A 238 -9.68 -12.64 2.17
C LYS A 238 -9.19 -11.45 1.32
N VAL A 239 -10.01 -10.42 1.18
CA VAL A 239 -9.63 -9.24 0.37
C VAL A 239 -8.53 -8.45 1.07
N GLU A 240 -8.59 -8.29 2.36
CA GLU A 240 -7.57 -7.63 3.18
C GLU A 240 -6.23 -8.36 3.10
N SER A 241 -6.21 -9.70 3.13
CA SER A 241 -4.97 -10.48 2.95
C SER A 241 -4.37 -10.32 1.55
N ILE A 242 -5.19 -10.24 0.48
CA ILE A 242 -4.74 -9.98 -0.90
C ILE A 242 -4.12 -8.58 -1.00
N ILE A 243 -4.73 -7.59 -0.35
CA ILE A 243 -4.18 -6.23 -0.31
C ILE A 243 -2.81 -6.22 0.38
N LEU A 244 -2.70 -6.84 1.55
CA LEU A 244 -1.41 -6.93 2.25
C LEU A 244 -0.39 -7.79 1.50
N SER A 245 -0.83 -8.79 0.73
CA SER A 245 0.05 -9.56 -0.15
C SER A 245 0.69 -8.66 -1.22
N SER A 246 -0.10 -7.79 -1.86
CA SER A 246 0.43 -6.82 -2.82
C SER A 246 1.38 -5.80 -2.16
N MET A 247 1.08 -5.36 -0.94
CA MET A 247 1.96 -4.48 -0.16
C MET A 247 3.24 -5.21 0.30
N SER A 248 3.18 -6.50 0.57
CA SER A 248 4.36 -7.33 0.90
C SER A 248 5.35 -7.39 -0.28
N GLN A 249 4.87 -7.39 -1.55
CA GLN A 249 5.75 -7.29 -2.72
C GLN A 249 6.45 -5.93 -2.78
N VAL A 250 5.73 -4.83 -2.56
CA VAL A 250 6.34 -3.51 -2.42
C VAL A 250 7.41 -3.52 -1.35
N MET A 251 7.11 -4.02 -0.16
CA MET A 251 8.06 -4.08 0.95
C MET A 251 9.29 -4.96 0.66
N LEU A 252 9.14 -6.03 -0.14
CA LEU A 252 10.26 -6.83 -0.63
C LEU A 252 11.18 -5.99 -1.52
N SER A 253 10.62 -5.22 -2.46
CA SER A 253 11.37 -4.30 -3.32
C SER A 253 12.11 -3.24 -2.48
N LEU A 254 11.45 -2.62 -1.49
CA LEU A 254 12.06 -1.64 -0.58
C LEU A 254 13.19 -2.26 0.26
N SER A 255 13.00 -3.49 0.76
CA SER A 255 14.00 -4.21 1.54
C SER A 255 15.29 -4.45 0.74
N ARG A 256 15.18 -4.76 -0.55
CA ARG A 256 16.34 -4.95 -1.45
C ARG A 256 17.07 -3.63 -1.69
N ILE A 257 16.35 -2.53 -1.94
CA ILE A 257 16.95 -1.19 -2.06
C ILE A 257 17.69 -0.83 -0.77
N ALA A 258 17.05 -1.05 0.38
CA ALA A 258 17.62 -0.75 1.69
C ALA A 258 18.88 -1.58 1.96
N GLN A 259 18.90 -2.86 1.58
CA GLN A 259 20.07 -3.73 1.71
C GLN A 259 21.25 -3.24 0.87
N ASP A 260 21.00 -2.87 -0.39
CA ASP A 260 22.03 -2.34 -1.27
C ASP A 260 22.58 -1.00 -0.74
N LEU A 261 21.73 -0.12 -0.26
CA LEU A 261 22.14 1.17 0.32
C LEU A 261 23.02 0.98 1.56
N LEU A 262 22.67 0.03 2.45
CA LEU A 262 23.51 -0.28 3.62
C LEU A 262 24.92 -0.71 3.20
N ILE A 263 25.03 -1.60 2.21
CA ILE A 263 26.34 -2.07 1.71
C ILE A 263 27.08 -0.92 1.02
N PHE A 264 26.44 -0.21 0.12
CA PHE A 264 27.12 0.78 -0.71
C PHE A 264 27.41 2.11 0.00
N THR A 265 26.90 2.31 1.21
CA THR A 265 27.25 3.46 2.07
C THR A 265 28.29 3.12 3.13
N MET A 266 28.67 1.83 3.30
CA MET A 266 29.77 1.44 4.19
C MET A 266 31.07 2.15 3.80
N PRO A 267 31.96 2.49 4.75
CA PRO A 267 33.24 3.14 4.46
C PRO A 267 34.10 2.39 3.44
N GLU A 268 34.04 1.06 3.44
CA GLU A 268 34.79 0.17 2.53
C GLU A 268 34.33 0.30 1.08
N PHE A 269 33.05 0.61 0.85
CA PHE A 269 32.50 0.86 -0.51
C PHE A 269 32.44 2.34 -0.82
N ASN A 270 31.85 3.12 0.07
CA ASN A 270 31.68 4.58 -0.07
C ASN A 270 31.12 5.00 -1.45
N TYR A 271 30.27 4.15 -2.06
CA TYR A 271 29.69 4.41 -3.38
C TYR A 271 28.63 5.51 -3.35
N PHE A 272 27.83 5.51 -2.27
CA PHE A 272 26.78 6.49 -2.05
C PHE A 272 27.02 7.27 -0.76
N LYS A 273 26.62 8.54 -0.79
CA LYS A 273 26.60 9.39 0.40
C LYS A 273 25.17 9.84 0.65
N VAL A 274 24.68 9.56 1.84
CA VAL A 274 23.38 9.98 2.36
C VAL A 274 23.54 11.35 3.03
N ALA A 275 22.51 12.19 2.97
CA ALA A 275 22.53 13.47 3.67
C ALA A 275 22.50 13.27 5.19
N ASP A 276 23.21 14.10 5.93
CA ASP A 276 23.44 13.93 7.37
C ASP A 276 22.15 13.88 8.20
N ASN A 277 21.10 14.58 7.77
CA ASN A 277 19.79 14.56 8.43
C ASN A 277 18.99 13.25 8.27
N PHE A 278 19.51 12.28 7.52
CA PHE A 278 18.98 10.90 7.43
C PHE A 278 19.80 9.89 8.22
N LEU A 279 20.86 10.34 8.89
CA LEU A 279 21.76 9.50 9.67
C LEU A 279 21.50 9.72 11.17
N THR A 280 21.66 8.65 11.93
CA THR A 280 21.59 8.71 13.40
C THR A 280 22.97 8.52 14.01
N GLY A 281 23.28 9.26 15.07
CA GLY A 281 24.53 9.13 15.80
C GLY A 281 24.52 7.96 16.77
N SER A 282 25.70 7.65 17.31
CA SER A 282 25.87 6.72 18.43
C SER A 282 26.04 7.49 19.74
N SER A 283 25.37 7.04 20.79
CA SER A 283 25.49 7.65 22.13
C SER A 283 26.88 7.48 22.78
N ILE A 284 27.69 6.53 22.27
CA ILE A 284 29.01 6.22 22.84
C ILE A 284 30.15 6.38 21.82
N MET A 285 29.84 6.36 20.52
CA MET A 285 30.83 6.46 19.45
C MET A 285 30.60 7.73 18.64
N PRO A 286 31.27 8.86 18.94
CA PRO A 286 30.92 10.16 18.33
C PRO A 286 31.21 10.24 16.83
N GLN A 287 32.05 9.34 16.29
CA GLN A 287 32.38 9.26 14.86
C GLN A 287 31.37 8.43 14.04
N LYS A 288 30.46 7.71 14.70
CA LYS A 288 29.58 6.74 14.03
C LYS A 288 28.27 7.37 13.57
N ASN A 289 27.99 7.24 12.29
CA ASN A 289 26.73 7.62 11.65
C ASN A 289 26.06 6.37 11.09
N ASN A 290 24.82 6.11 11.53
CA ASN A 290 24.07 4.91 11.16
C ASN A 290 22.99 5.25 10.13
N LEU A 291 22.74 4.35 9.19
CA LEU A 291 21.63 4.41 8.25
C LEU A 291 20.44 3.55 8.75
N ASP A 292 19.97 3.84 9.98
CA ASP A 292 18.92 3.07 10.68
C ASP A 292 17.63 2.95 9.86
N ILE A 293 17.33 3.94 9.01
CA ILE A 293 16.17 3.92 8.09
C ILE A 293 16.18 2.64 7.28
N CYS A 294 17.31 2.28 6.68
CA CYS A 294 17.42 1.09 5.85
C CYS A 294 17.34 -0.22 6.66
N GLU A 295 17.90 -0.23 7.88
CA GLU A 295 17.76 -1.38 8.78
C GLU A 295 16.29 -1.60 9.17
N LEU A 296 15.60 -0.53 9.53
CA LEU A 296 14.18 -0.58 9.89
C LEU A 296 13.29 -0.97 8.72
N ILE A 297 13.56 -0.51 7.49
CA ILE A 297 12.80 -0.93 6.30
C ILE A 297 12.92 -2.45 6.10
N ARG A 298 14.11 -3.04 6.26
CA ARG A 298 14.30 -4.50 6.18
C ARG A 298 13.47 -5.23 7.23
N ALA A 299 13.51 -4.79 8.49
CA ALA A 299 12.73 -5.38 9.57
C ALA A 299 11.22 -5.23 9.35
N LYS A 300 10.77 -4.04 8.96
CA LYS A 300 9.36 -3.74 8.69
C LYS A 300 8.79 -4.52 7.50
N SER A 301 9.62 -4.93 6.54
CA SER A 301 9.21 -5.85 5.47
C SER A 301 8.69 -7.18 6.03
N SER A 302 9.36 -7.73 7.04
CA SER A 302 8.88 -8.93 7.75
C SER A 302 7.61 -8.67 8.55
N SER A 303 7.48 -7.48 9.17
CA SER A 303 6.26 -7.12 9.92
C SER A 303 5.03 -7.07 9.02
N VAL A 304 5.13 -6.44 7.83
CA VAL A 304 3.99 -6.39 6.88
C VAL A 304 3.61 -7.80 6.39
N LYS A 305 4.60 -8.66 6.12
CA LYS A 305 4.33 -10.06 5.77
C LYS A 305 3.67 -10.83 6.92
N SER A 306 4.07 -10.58 8.16
CA SER A 306 3.43 -11.18 9.33
C SER A 306 1.97 -10.72 9.49
N CYS A 307 1.66 -9.45 9.20
CA CYS A 307 0.29 -8.94 9.19
C CYS A 307 -0.58 -9.66 8.14
N GLU A 308 -0.07 -9.90 6.93
CA GLU A 308 -0.75 -10.69 5.89
C GLU A 308 -1.06 -12.10 6.37
N LEU A 309 -0.06 -12.78 6.93
CA LEU A 309 -0.20 -14.15 7.44
C LEU A 309 -1.17 -14.23 8.62
N ALA A 310 -1.16 -13.25 9.52
CA ALA A 310 -2.10 -13.18 10.64
C ALA A 310 -3.55 -13.14 10.14
N ILE A 311 -3.87 -12.30 9.15
CA ILE A 311 -5.21 -12.24 8.56
C ILE A 311 -5.57 -13.59 7.91
N TYR A 312 -4.66 -14.17 7.12
CA TYR A 312 -4.88 -15.47 6.47
C TYR A 312 -5.19 -16.56 7.49
N ASP A 313 -4.42 -16.62 8.57
CA ASP A 313 -4.59 -17.63 9.62
C ASP A 313 -5.89 -17.45 10.41
N ILE A 314 -6.33 -16.21 10.66
CA ILE A 314 -7.61 -15.93 11.32
C ILE A 314 -8.77 -16.47 10.46
N VAL A 315 -8.76 -16.23 9.15
CA VAL A 315 -9.94 -16.51 8.30
C VAL A 315 -9.98 -17.93 7.72
N LYS A 316 -8.85 -18.64 7.63
CA LYS A 316 -8.75 -19.95 6.94
C LYS A 316 -9.70 -21.02 7.47
N SER A 317 -10.04 -20.95 8.74
CA SER A 317 -10.87 -21.95 9.43
C SER A 317 -12.26 -21.42 9.82
N ALA A 318 -12.57 -20.16 9.50
CA ALA A 318 -13.87 -19.58 9.82
C ALA A 318 -14.97 -20.21 8.93
N PRO A 319 -16.11 -20.66 9.52
CA PRO A 319 -17.22 -21.16 8.73
C PRO A 319 -17.89 -20.01 7.93
N SER A 320 -18.71 -20.40 6.94
CA SER A 320 -19.47 -19.43 6.13
C SER A 320 -20.38 -18.54 6.97
N GLY A 321 -20.52 -17.30 6.56
CA GLY A 321 -21.25 -16.27 7.29
C GLY A 321 -20.32 -15.45 8.18
N TYR A 322 -20.91 -14.58 9.00
CA TYR A 322 -20.13 -13.75 9.90
C TYR A 322 -19.72 -14.54 11.16
N ASN A 323 -18.45 -14.43 11.51
CA ASN A 323 -17.90 -14.90 12.78
C ASN A 323 -17.09 -13.77 13.40
N ARG A 324 -17.06 -13.68 14.73
CA ARG A 324 -16.40 -12.60 15.43
C ARG A 324 -14.87 -12.59 15.30
N ASP A 325 -14.28 -13.74 14.92
CA ASP A 325 -12.87 -13.85 14.53
C ASP A 325 -12.45 -12.77 13.53
N LEU A 326 -13.35 -12.39 12.62
CA LEU A 326 -13.11 -11.36 11.61
C LEU A 326 -12.84 -9.95 12.19
N GLN A 327 -13.17 -9.72 13.46
CA GLN A 327 -12.83 -8.47 14.17
C GLN A 327 -11.32 -8.32 14.30
N GLU A 328 -10.61 -9.41 14.58
CA GLU A 328 -9.16 -9.42 14.79
C GLU A 328 -8.35 -9.14 13.51
N THR A 329 -8.99 -9.18 12.34
CA THR A 329 -8.31 -8.83 11.06
C THR A 329 -8.04 -7.33 10.91
N LYS A 330 -8.73 -6.45 11.65
CA LYS A 330 -8.61 -5.00 11.51
C LYS A 330 -7.22 -4.48 11.91
N GLN A 331 -6.71 -4.91 13.05
CA GLN A 331 -5.42 -4.43 13.56
C GLN A 331 -4.26 -4.74 12.60
N PRO A 332 -4.00 -5.99 12.19
CA PRO A 332 -2.93 -6.28 11.25
C PRO A 332 -3.16 -5.61 9.89
N PHE A 333 -4.41 -5.46 9.43
CA PHE A 333 -4.70 -4.76 8.18
C PHE A 333 -4.26 -3.30 8.22
N PHE A 334 -4.63 -2.57 9.25
CA PHE A 334 -4.25 -1.15 9.39
C PHE A 334 -2.74 -0.97 9.60
N GLU A 335 -2.12 -1.86 10.37
CA GLU A 335 -0.69 -1.82 10.64
C GLU A 335 0.14 -2.06 9.36
N GLY A 336 -0.22 -3.07 8.58
CA GLY A 336 0.45 -3.39 7.33
C GLY A 336 0.39 -2.24 6.31
N ILE A 337 -0.77 -1.62 6.16
CA ILE A 337 -0.97 -0.45 5.29
C ILE A 337 -0.09 0.73 5.72
N LEU A 338 -0.20 1.15 6.97
CA LEU A 338 0.50 2.32 7.49
C LEU A 338 2.02 2.13 7.44
N THR A 339 2.49 0.94 7.75
CA THR A 339 3.91 0.59 7.68
C THR A 339 4.44 0.68 6.26
N THR A 340 3.70 0.15 5.28
CA THR A 340 4.11 0.18 3.87
C THR A 340 4.20 1.62 3.36
N ILE A 341 3.18 2.44 3.60
CA ILE A 341 3.17 3.85 3.17
C ILE A 341 4.32 4.63 3.80
N SER A 342 4.54 4.48 5.10
CA SER A 342 5.61 5.14 5.83
C SER A 342 7.00 4.77 5.28
N CYS A 343 7.23 3.49 4.94
CA CYS A 343 8.49 3.05 4.34
C CYS A 343 8.70 3.63 2.93
N LEU A 344 7.66 3.72 2.12
CA LEU A 344 7.71 4.37 0.79
C LEU A 344 8.06 5.85 0.89
N GLU A 345 7.42 6.59 1.79
CA GLU A 345 7.61 8.03 1.98
C GLU A 345 9.04 8.34 2.42
N ILE A 346 9.56 7.62 3.43
CA ILE A 346 10.91 7.87 3.94
C ILE A 346 12.00 7.49 2.93
N LEU A 347 11.83 6.36 2.22
CA LEU A 347 12.80 5.93 1.21
C LEU A 347 12.80 6.89 0.00
N THR A 348 11.62 7.41 -0.39
CA THR A 348 11.52 8.44 -1.44
C THR A 348 12.37 9.66 -1.09
N SER A 349 12.25 10.15 0.13
CA SER A 349 13.00 11.30 0.63
C SER A 349 14.50 11.03 0.66
N LEU A 350 14.90 9.83 1.07
CA LEU A 350 16.32 9.42 1.09
C LEU A 350 16.90 9.38 -0.32
N ILE A 351 16.23 8.72 -1.28
CA ILE A 351 16.69 8.62 -2.68
C ILE A 351 16.83 9.99 -3.34
N TYR A 352 15.92 10.92 -3.02
CA TYR A 352 15.99 12.28 -3.55
C TYR A 352 17.27 13.03 -3.17
N THR A 353 17.83 12.74 -1.99
CA THR A 353 19.05 13.39 -1.46
C THR A 353 20.34 12.61 -1.71
N LEU A 354 20.24 11.38 -2.25
CA LEU A 354 21.36 10.48 -2.43
C LEU A 354 22.41 11.05 -3.40
N LYS A 355 23.69 11.01 -3.01
CA LYS A 355 24.83 11.45 -3.83
C LYS A 355 25.71 10.27 -4.20
N VAL A 356 26.37 10.39 -5.35
CA VAL A 356 27.25 9.34 -5.90
C VAL A 356 28.71 9.75 -5.78
N ASN A 357 29.54 8.90 -5.18
CA ASN A 357 30.99 9.06 -5.07
C ASN A 357 31.70 8.41 -6.28
N LYS A 358 31.71 9.13 -7.41
CA LYS A 358 32.22 8.62 -8.68
C LYS A 358 33.66 8.10 -8.60
N ASN A 359 34.51 8.77 -7.84
CA ASN A 359 35.92 8.40 -7.70
C ASN A 359 36.10 7.04 -7.01
N ASP A 360 35.35 6.80 -5.94
CA ASP A 360 35.45 5.55 -5.18
C ASP A 360 34.82 4.38 -5.95
N MET A 361 33.77 4.64 -6.73
CA MET A 361 33.24 3.65 -7.67
C MET A 361 34.25 3.24 -8.74
N ILE A 362 35.00 4.21 -9.30
CA ILE A 362 36.03 3.91 -10.32
C ILE A 362 37.20 3.17 -9.69
N LYS A 363 37.67 3.56 -8.51
CA LYS A 363 38.77 2.88 -7.79
C LYS A 363 38.45 1.42 -7.44
N ALA A 364 37.17 1.05 -7.35
CA ALA A 364 36.73 -0.31 -7.04
C ALA A 364 36.91 -1.29 -8.22
N PHE A 365 37.20 -0.79 -9.42
CA PHE A 365 37.52 -1.64 -10.56
C PHE A 365 38.95 -2.12 -10.51
N ASP A 366 39.13 -3.42 -10.61
CA ASP A 366 40.42 -4.04 -10.91
C ASP A 366 40.34 -4.70 -12.30
N SER A 367 41.51 -5.06 -12.87
CA SER A 367 41.59 -5.63 -14.19
C SER A 367 40.75 -6.90 -14.40
N LYS A 368 40.55 -7.69 -13.32
CA LYS A 368 39.85 -8.99 -13.39
C LYS A 368 38.32 -8.81 -13.61
N VAL A 369 37.76 -7.63 -13.28
CA VAL A 369 36.34 -7.29 -13.58
C VAL A 369 36.06 -7.30 -15.09
N PHE A 370 37.11 -7.08 -15.95
CA PHE A 370 36.97 -7.07 -17.39
C PHE A 370 37.20 -8.42 -18.05
N SER A 371 37.46 -9.49 -17.31
CA SER A 371 37.81 -10.83 -17.82
C SER A 371 36.73 -11.40 -18.76
N THR A 372 35.45 -11.22 -18.45
CA THR A 372 34.35 -11.65 -19.31
C THR A 372 34.32 -10.85 -20.62
N ASP A 373 34.52 -9.53 -20.53
CA ASP A 373 34.52 -8.67 -21.72
C ASP A 373 35.68 -9.11 -22.67
N ARG A 374 36.90 -9.35 -22.11
CA ARG A 374 38.05 -9.87 -22.90
C ARG A 374 37.78 -11.25 -23.50
N THR A 375 37.13 -12.16 -22.74
CA THR A 375 36.73 -13.47 -23.27
C THR A 375 35.83 -13.33 -24.51
N LEU A 376 34.86 -12.45 -24.45
CA LEU A 376 33.91 -12.22 -25.53
C LEU A 376 34.54 -11.50 -26.74
N GLU A 377 35.54 -10.63 -26.52
CA GLU A 377 36.35 -10.04 -27.59
C GLU A 377 37.10 -11.14 -28.37
N LEU A 378 37.77 -12.06 -27.69
CA LEU A 378 38.48 -13.20 -28.34
C LEU A 378 37.50 -14.09 -29.13
N VAL A 379 36.26 -14.28 -28.61
CA VAL A 379 35.23 -14.99 -29.36
C VAL A 379 34.85 -14.24 -30.65
N ALA A 380 34.72 -12.91 -30.56
CA ALA A 380 34.44 -12.10 -31.76
C ALA A 380 35.60 -12.10 -32.78
N GLU A 381 36.85 -12.29 -32.32
CA GLU A 381 38.04 -12.50 -33.13
C GLU A 381 38.13 -13.91 -33.77
N GLY A 382 37.18 -14.82 -33.45
CA GLY A 382 37.07 -16.16 -34.06
C GLY A 382 37.48 -17.33 -33.14
N MET A 383 37.88 -17.07 -31.90
CA MET A 383 38.20 -18.13 -30.94
C MET A 383 36.92 -18.82 -30.42
N SER A 384 36.97 -20.14 -30.19
CA SER A 384 35.84 -20.79 -29.51
C SER A 384 35.66 -20.24 -28.09
N PHE A 385 34.42 -20.14 -27.63
CA PHE A 385 34.15 -19.61 -26.28
C PHE A 385 34.94 -20.35 -25.17
N ARG A 386 35.07 -21.68 -25.31
CA ARG A 386 35.73 -22.46 -24.28
C ARG A 386 37.24 -22.24 -24.27
N ASP A 387 37.84 -22.09 -25.45
CA ASP A 387 39.26 -21.76 -25.56
C ASP A 387 39.55 -20.34 -25.10
N ALA A 388 38.73 -19.39 -25.51
CA ALA A 388 38.81 -18.00 -25.04
C ALA A 388 38.70 -17.89 -23.50
N TYR A 389 37.76 -18.61 -22.92
CA TYR A 389 37.58 -18.68 -21.46
C TYR A 389 38.84 -19.23 -20.78
N ASN A 390 39.36 -20.37 -21.26
CA ASN A 390 40.56 -20.99 -20.69
C ASN A 390 41.78 -20.09 -20.86
N HIS A 391 41.91 -19.45 -22.04
CA HIS A 391 43.00 -18.50 -22.31
C HIS A 391 42.99 -17.36 -21.29
N VAL A 392 41.86 -16.68 -21.12
CA VAL A 392 41.73 -15.56 -20.17
C VAL A 392 41.90 -16.03 -18.71
N LYS A 393 41.32 -17.19 -18.34
CA LYS A 393 41.47 -17.77 -17.01
C LYS A 393 42.94 -18.03 -16.62
N ASN A 394 43.74 -18.50 -17.57
CA ASN A 394 45.15 -18.82 -17.33
C ASN A 394 46.05 -17.58 -17.39
N ASN A 395 45.56 -16.44 -17.88
CA ASN A 395 46.29 -15.20 -18.08
C ASN A 395 45.60 -14.00 -17.40
N LEU A 396 44.95 -14.20 -16.25
CA LEU A 396 44.22 -13.14 -15.52
C LEU A 396 45.10 -11.96 -15.10
N ASP A 397 46.36 -12.21 -14.82
CA ASP A 397 47.31 -11.17 -14.37
C ASP A 397 47.83 -10.32 -15.56
N ASP A 398 47.66 -10.80 -16.79
CA ASP A 398 47.98 -10.05 -18.00
C ASP A 398 46.85 -9.12 -18.46
N LEU A 399 45.71 -9.15 -17.80
CA LEU A 399 44.57 -8.28 -18.09
C LEU A 399 44.94 -6.82 -17.86
N LYS A 400 44.78 -6.00 -18.87
CA LYS A 400 44.98 -4.56 -18.77
C LYS A 400 43.81 -3.89 -18.09
N ASN A 401 44.09 -2.86 -17.32
CA ASN A 401 43.02 -1.95 -16.83
C ASN A 401 42.42 -1.20 -18.04
N ILE A 402 41.14 -1.35 -18.21
CA ILE A 402 40.34 -0.62 -19.20
C ILE A 402 39.62 0.52 -18.45
N ASP A 403 39.44 1.67 -19.12
CA ASP A 403 38.56 2.70 -18.53
C ASP A 403 37.14 2.10 -18.34
N PRO A 404 36.64 2.02 -17.11
CA PRO A 404 35.31 1.47 -16.83
C PRO A 404 34.19 2.17 -17.62
N ARG A 405 34.41 3.46 -18.00
CA ARG A 405 33.41 4.21 -18.80
C ARG A 405 33.34 3.67 -20.22
N GLU A 406 34.48 3.27 -20.82
CA GLU A 406 34.47 2.66 -22.14
C GLU A 406 33.89 1.25 -22.09
N ALA A 407 34.23 0.45 -21.08
CA ALA A 407 33.68 -0.89 -20.92
C ALA A 407 32.14 -0.91 -20.86
N ILE A 408 31.53 0.04 -20.16
CA ILE A 408 30.05 0.09 -20.11
C ILE A 408 29.41 0.62 -21.38
N LYS A 409 30.11 1.47 -22.19
CA LYS A 409 29.62 1.98 -23.48
C LYS A 409 29.40 0.88 -24.49
N ASN A 410 30.21 -0.17 -24.45
CA ASN A 410 30.10 -1.30 -25.37
C ASN A 410 28.91 -2.20 -25.10
N LYS A 411 28.22 -2.02 -23.96
CA LYS A 411 27.05 -2.81 -23.54
C LYS A 411 25.75 -2.15 -23.98
N THR A 412 25.46 -2.30 -25.31
CA THR A 412 24.38 -1.56 -26.00
C THR A 412 23.09 -2.36 -26.25
N HIS A 413 23.08 -3.66 -25.99
CA HIS A 413 21.89 -4.48 -26.18
C HIS A 413 20.79 -4.05 -25.19
N LEU A 414 19.54 -4.34 -25.54
CA LEU A 414 18.37 -3.92 -24.78
C LEU A 414 18.52 -4.27 -23.29
N GLY A 415 18.33 -3.27 -22.43
CA GLY A 415 18.40 -3.41 -20.98
C GLY A 415 19.82 -3.34 -20.38
N ALA A 416 20.88 -3.37 -21.18
CA ALA A 416 22.25 -3.19 -20.71
C ALA A 416 22.56 -1.71 -20.37
N PRO A 417 23.69 -1.38 -19.69
CA PRO A 417 23.98 -0.01 -19.25
C PRO A 417 23.80 1.09 -20.29
N TYR A 418 24.19 0.87 -21.53
CA TYR A 418 24.00 1.80 -22.66
C TYR A 418 22.82 1.42 -23.57
N GLY A 419 22.16 0.29 -23.31
CA GLY A 419 20.96 -0.16 -24.01
C GLY A 419 19.65 0.05 -23.23
N LEU A 420 19.68 0.81 -22.13
CA LEU A 420 18.49 1.14 -21.35
C LEU A 420 17.55 2.05 -22.15
N ASP A 421 16.34 1.58 -22.42
CA ASP A 421 15.29 2.39 -23.03
C ASP A 421 14.59 3.26 -21.99
N TRP A 422 14.99 4.51 -21.93
CA TRP A 422 14.39 5.49 -21.00
C TRP A 422 12.95 5.86 -21.34
N SER A 423 12.51 5.61 -22.59
CA SER A 423 11.13 5.85 -23.01
C SER A 423 10.20 4.81 -22.38
N TYR A 424 10.65 3.57 -22.24
CA TYR A 424 9.93 2.49 -21.58
C TYR A 424 9.48 2.87 -20.15
N TYR A 425 10.42 3.36 -19.33
CA TYR A 425 10.11 3.79 -17.97
C TYR A 425 9.12 4.97 -17.95
N THR A 426 9.28 5.91 -18.86
CA THR A 426 8.39 7.07 -18.97
C THR A 426 6.99 6.65 -19.37
N VAL A 427 6.84 5.79 -20.36
CA VAL A 427 5.54 5.29 -20.83
C VAL A 427 4.82 4.53 -19.72
N ARG A 428 5.50 3.58 -19.06
CA ARG A 428 4.90 2.79 -17.97
C ARG A 428 4.47 3.67 -16.79
N THR A 429 5.33 4.60 -16.36
CA THR A 429 5.02 5.54 -15.28
C THR A 429 3.80 6.38 -15.61
N ASN A 430 3.68 6.86 -16.86
CA ASN A 430 2.53 7.64 -17.31
C ASN A 430 1.24 6.81 -17.38
N GLN A 431 1.30 5.56 -17.79
CA GLN A 431 0.14 4.63 -17.81
C GLN A 431 -0.40 4.41 -16.39
N ILE A 432 0.47 4.11 -15.43
CA ILE A 432 0.12 3.95 -14.01
C ILE A 432 -0.47 5.25 -13.45
N SER A 433 0.18 6.39 -13.71
CA SER A 433 -0.29 7.72 -13.26
C SER A 433 -1.67 8.07 -13.83
N LYS A 434 -1.93 7.75 -15.10
CA LYS A 434 -3.24 7.96 -15.74
C LYS A 434 -4.33 7.10 -15.11
N LYS A 435 -4.03 5.80 -14.87
CA LYS A 435 -4.97 4.88 -14.21
C LYS A 435 -5.27 5.36 -12.80
N LEU A 436 -4.25 5.70 -12.01
CA LEU A 436 -4.40 6.24 -10.65
C LEU A 436 -5.28 7.49 -10.63
N LYS A 437 -4.99 8.46 -11.49
CA LYS A 437 -5.76 9.72 -11.59
C LYS A 437 -7.23 9.46 -11.90
N LYS A 438 -7.52 8.53 -12.81
CA LYS A 438 -8.90 8.14 -13.16
C LYS A 438 -9.65 7.58 -11.95
N GLU A 439 -9.05 6.62 -11.23
CA GLU A 439 -9.68 6.00 -10.07
C GLU A 439 -9.87 7.00 -8.92
N LYS A 440 -8.86 7.81 -8.63
CA LYS A 440 -8.92 8.86 -7.61
C LYS A 440 -10.05 9.87 -7.88
N ILE A 441 -10.08 10.46 -9.08
CA ILE A 441 -11.10 11.45 -9.45
C ILE A 441 -12.50 10.84 -9.42
N ASN A 442 -12.65 9.61 -9.91
CA ASN A 442 -13.96 8.95 -9.89
C ASN A 442 -14.45 8.74 -8.45
N PHE A 443 -13.60 8.24 -7.58
CA PHE A 443 -13.94 8.00 -6.17
C PHE A 443 -14.26 9.31 -5.45
N GLU A 444 -13.39 10.32 -5.52
CA GLU A 444 -13.61 11.63 -4.90
C GLU A 444 -14.92 12.30 -5.39
N ARG A 445 -15.18 12.26 -6.69
CA ARG A 445 -16.40 12.83 -7.28
C ARG A 445 -17.68 12.14 -6.78
N LYS A 446 -17.67 10.81 -6.68
CA LYS A 446 -18.83 10.04 -6.22
C LYS A 446 -19.15 10.34 -4.77
N ILE A 447 -18.14 10.32 -3.90
CA ILE A 447 -18.33 10.61 -2.48
C ILE A 447 -18.71 12.09 -2.25
N SER A 448 -18.04 13.03 -2.94
CA SER A 448 -18.41 14.46 -2.84
C SER A 448 -19.87 14.72 -3.25
N LYS A 449 -20.33 14.05 -4.32
CA LYS A 449 -21.73 14.17 -4.74
C LYS A 449 -22.72 13.56 -3.74
N LEU A 450 -22.37 12.44 -3.11
CA LEU A 450 -23.20 11.77 -2.11
C LEU A 450 -23.37 12.62 -0.84
N LEU A 451 -22.25 13.20 -0.37
CA LEU A 451 -22.23 13.99 0.86
C LEU A 451 -22.67 15.46 0.66
N ASP A 452 -22.86 15.88 -0.59
CA ASP A 452 -23.02 17.31 -0.95
C ASP A 452 -21.93 18.20 -0.33
N SER A 453 -20.71 17.66 -0.24
CA SER A 453 -19.55 18.28 0.39
C SER A 453 -18.26 17.80 -0.27
N PRO A 454 -17.22 18.64 -0.39
CA PRO A 454 -15.93 18.23 -0.97
C PRO A 454 -15.28 17.09 -0.19
N TYR A 455 -14.96 16.00 -0.89
CA TYR A 455 -14.20 14.87 -0.34
C TYR A 455 -12.89 14.69 -1.12
N LYS A 456 -11.79 14.51 -0.40
CA LYS A 456 -10.46 14.27 -0.96
C LYS A 456 -9.84 13.01 -0.38
N VAL A 457 -9.18 12.25 -1.23
CA VAL A 457 -8.45 11.03 -0.83
C VAL A 457 -7.11 11.39 -0.18
N ILE A 458 -6.44 12.42 -0.70
CA ILE A 458 -5.10 12.87 -0.29
C ILE A 458 -5.12 14.40 -0.21
#